data_6702b8cc47bdf890004741c99e017961
#
_entry.id   6702b8cc47bdf890004741c99e017961
#
_cell.length_a   1.000
_cell.length_b   1.000
_cell.length_c   1.000
_cell.angle_alpha   90.00
_cell.angle_beta   90.00
_cell.angle_gamma   90.00
#
_symmetry.space_group_name_H-M   'P 1'
#
loop_
_entity.id
_entity.type
_entity.pdbx_description
1 polymer ?
#
loop_
_entity_poly.entity_id
_entity_poly.type
_entity_poly.pdbx_seq_one_letter_code
_entity_poly.pdbx_strand_id
1 'polypeptide(L)'
;MTPSLTIAHIQTAAQTLAAHLSPTPLLNAPTLDDAFGCAVYVKAECLQLTGAFKIRGALNAMLALDDAARRRGVITFSAGNHGQAVAAAAKLTGAPATIVLPESAPKIKVERCRWWGAQTVFYDPAREDRSEVAGRFIQERGLTLIHPFDDLRVMAGQGTVGLECVAQLRERNVVPDAVVVNCSGGGLASGVLTAVRDAWADVPLYLTEAAGLEKWQSALQTRQPEQRQPLTDTVLDGINGPSVGAAPLQTVLAQGHVHAWSVGDAQALGAVRLAFEHLKIVLEPAGAAGLAALWANKAAFTGQRVLVIGSGGNVDAGVFARALTT
;
A
#
# COMPACT_ATOMS: atom_id res chain seq x y z
N MET A 1 2.17 -8.82 -24.77
CA MET A 1 2.96 -8.30 -23.64
C MET A 1 2.02 -7.52 -22.75
N THR A 2 1.95 -7.83 -21.46
CA THR A 2 1.19 -7.03 -20.51
C THR A 2 1.82 -5.63 -20.45
N PRO A 3 1.04 -4.54 -20.53
CA PRO A 3 1.61 -3.20 -20.49
C PRO A 3 2.31 -2.96 -19.14
N SER A 4 3.51 -2.40 -19.19
CA SER A 4 4.34 -2.08 -18.04
C SER A 4 4.04 -0.68 -17.51
N LEU A 5 4.14 -0.45 -16.21
CA LEU A 5 4.03 0.86 -15.60
C LEU A 5 5.23 1.73 -16.02
N THR A 6 4.96 2.98 -16.38
CA THR A 6 5.99 3.97 -16.77
C THR A 6 5.87 5.21 -15.89
N ILE A 7 6.95 6.03 -15.86
CA ILE A 7 6.92 7.32 -15.16
C ILE A 7 5.84 8.26 -15.72
N ALA A 8 5.60 8.24 -17.03
CA ALA A 8 4.55 9.06 -17.65
C ALA A 8 3.15 8.72 -17.11
N HIS A 9 2.85 7.45 -16.85
CA HIS A 9 1.60 7.05 -16.21
C HIS A 9 1.47 7.66 -14.80
N ILE A 10 2.55 7.68 -14.02
CA ILE A 10 2.56 8.22 -12.65
C ILE A 10 2.44 9.75 -12.67
N GLN A 11 3.12 10.43 -13.59
CA GLN A 11 3.02 11.89 -13.75
C GLN A 11 1.61 12.32 -14.15
N THR A 12 0.97 11.59 -15.05
CA THR A 12 -0.44 11.81 -15.41
C THR A 12 -1.36 11.61 -14.20
N ALA A 13 -1.13 10.53 -13.43
CA ALA A 13 -1.88 10.28 -12.20
C ALA A 13 -1.70 11.41 -11.17
N ALA A 14 -0.47 11.93 -11.02
CA ALA A 14 -0.19 13.04 -10.11
C ALA A 14 -0.96 14.31 -10.51
N GLN A 15 -0.99 14.65 -11.80
CA GLN A 15 -1.77 15.78 -12.32
C GLN A 15 -3.27 15.59 -12.06
N THR A 16 -3.79 14.39 -12.31
CA THR A 16 -5.19 14.04 -12.08
C THR A 16 -5.58 14.15 -10.60
N LEU A 17 -4.71 13.69 -9.71
CA LEU A 17 -4.98 13.65 -8.27
C LEU A 17 -4.75 14.98 -7.55
N ALA A 18 -4.02 15.92 -8.13
CA ALA A 18 -3.65 17.19 -7.48
C ALA A 18 -4.85 18.04 -7.04
N ALA A 19 -5.98 17.95 -7.75
CA ALA A 19 -7.22 18.66 -7.39
C ALA A 19 -7.99 17.99 -6.22
N HIS A 20 -7.61 16.79 -5.81
CA HIS A 20 -8.39 15.97 -4.89
C HIS A 20 -7.61 15.57 -3.62
N LEU A 21 -6.30 15.41 -3.71
CA LEU A 21 -5.46 14.91 -2.63
C LEU A 21 -4.27 15.85 -2.39
N SER A 22 -4.03 16.16 -1.13
CA SER A 22 -2.83 16.88 -0.73
C SER A 22 -1.64 15.94 -0.59
N PRO A 23 -0.41 16.40 -0.88
CA PRO A 23 0.79 15.66 -0.56
C PRO A 23 0.88 15.35 0.94
N THR A 24 1.35 14.15 1.27
CA THR A 24 1.63 13.79 2.66
C THR A 24 3.06 14.22 3.06
N PRO A 25 3.33 14.47 4.35
CA PRO A 25 4.66 14.88 4.76
C PRO A 25 5.68 13.75 4.67
N LEU A 26 6.92 14.13 4.38
CA LEU A 26 8.11 13.32 4.57
C LEU A 26 8.72 13.71 5.92
N LEU A 27 8.68 12.80 6.89
CA LEU A 27 9.13 13.04 8.26
C LEU A 27 10.54 12.48 8.48
N ASN A 28 11.28 13.16 9.34
CA ASN A 28 12.57 12.73 9.85
C ASN A 28 12.72 13.30 11.26
N ALA A 29 13.35 12.58 12.17
CA ALA A 29 13.59 13.01 13.53
C ALA A 29 14.98 12.58 13.99
N PRO A 30 15.81 13.47 14.60
CA PRO A 30 17.14 13.12 15.08
C PRO A 30 17.14 11.94 16.06
N THR A 31 16.12 11.86 16.93
CA THR A 31 15.98 10.73 17.88
C THR A 31 15.70 9.39 17.20
N LEU A 32 15.04 9.39 16.03
CA LEU A 32 14.86 8.19 15.22
C LEU A 32 16.18 7.81 14.53
N ASP A 33 16.88 8.79 13.98
CA ASP A 33 18.17 8.59 13.31
C ASP A 33 19.21 8.00 14.27
N ASP A 34 19.30 8.53 15.48
CA ASP A 34 20.17 8.00 16.54
C ASP A 34 19.84 6.54 16.90
N ALA A 35 18.54 6.22 17.02
CA ALA A 35 18.10 4.86 17.32
C ALA A 35 18.46 3.87 16.21
N PHE A 36 18.40 4.29 14.95
CA PHE A 36 18.69 3.46 13.79
C PHE A 36 20.17 3.46 13.39
N GLY A 37 20.94 4.48 13.79
CA GLY A 37 22.32 4.70 13.33
C GLY A 37 22.41 5.12 11.87
N CYS A 38 21.31 5.60 11.29
CA CYS A 38 21.18 6.08 9.91
C CYS A 38 20.11 7.17 9.84
N ALA A 39 20.13 8.03 8.81
CA ALA A 39 19.09 9.01 8.60
C ALA A 39 17.84 8.35 8.00
N VAL A 40 16.72 8.38 8.72
CA VAL A 40 15.46 7.71 8.33
C VAL A 40 14.41 8.74 7.92
N TYR A 41 14.02 8.72 6.66
CA TYR A 41 12.99 9.56 6.10
C TYR A 41 11.71 8.75 5.92
N VAL A 42 10.64 9.08 6.64
CA VAL A 42 9.38 8.32 6.62
C VAL A 42 8.30 9.09 5.87
N LYS A 43 7.82 8.55 4.77
CA LYS A 43 6.66 9.07 4.03
C LYS A 43 5.38 8.69 4.76
N ALA A 44 4.68 9.67 5.33
CA ALA A 44 3.57 9.45 6.25
C ALA A 44 2.22 9.31 5.53
N GLU A 45 2.02 8.21 4.79
CA GLU A 45 0.74 7.91 4.11
C GLU A 45 -0.42 7.59 5.09
N CYS A 46 -0.13 7.38 6.36
CA CYS A 46 -1.14 7.33 7.43
C CYS A 46 -1.92 8.64 7.58
N LEU A 47 -1.38 9.76 7.10
CA LEU A 47 -2.02 11.08 7.11
C LEU A 47 -2.79 11.40 5.82
N GLN A 48 -2.86 10.48 4.86
CA GLN A 48 -3.65 10.65 3.65
C GLN A 48 -5.17 10.49 3.96
N LEU A 49 -6.03 11.00 3.09
CA LEU A 49 -7.48 11.17 3.26
C LEU A 49 -8.21 9.99 3.91
N THR A 50 -7.87 8.75 3.59
CA THR A 50 -8.49 7.54 4.19
C THR A 50 -7.60 6.86 5.23
N GLY A 51 -6.58 7.56 5.73
CA GLY A 51 -5.61 7.02 6.66
C GLY A 51 -4.63 6.03 6.04
N ALA A 52 -4.53 5.95 4.69
CA ALA A 52 -3.60 5.09 3.98
C ALA A 52 -3.44 5.51 2.51
N PHE A 53 -2.33 5.12 1.89
CA PHE A 53 -1.99 5.42 0.49
C PHE A 53 -3.05 4.97 -0.54
N LYS A 54 -3.90 4.01 -0.19
CA LYS A 54 -4.82 3.31 -1.11
C LYS A 54 -5.77 4.23 -1.86
N ILE A 55 -6.13 5.36 -1.30
CA ILE A 55 -7.01 6.34 -1.95
C ILE A 55 -6.42 6.87 -3.26
N ARG A 56 -5.10 7.00 -3.36
CA ARG A 56 -4.41 7.50 -4.54
C ARG A 56 -4.71 6.64 -5.77
N GLY A 57 -4.49 5.33 -5.66
CA GLY A 57 -4.75 4.39 -6.76
C GLY A 57 -6.24 4.19 -7.03
N ALA A 58 -7.07 4.10 -5.98
CA ALA A 58 -8.51 3.95 -6.14
C ALA A 58 -9.12 5.16 -6.87
N LEU A 59 -8.77 6.37 -6.44
CA LEU A 59 -9.29 7.59 -7.05
C LEU A 59 -8.77 7.78 -8.48
N ASN A 60 -7.48 7.55 -8.74
CA ASN A 60 -6.93 7.62 -10.09
C ASN A 60 -7.63 6.65 -11.07
N ALA A 61 -7.85 5.41 -10.64
CA ALA A 61 -8.56 4.42 -11.45
C ALA A 61 -10.01 4.83 -11.73
N MET A 62 -10.70 5.44 -10.76
CA MET A 62 -12.08 5.88 -10.92
C MET A 62 -12.22 7.13 -11.78
N LEU A 63 -11.30 8.09 -11.67
CA LEU A 63 -11.29 9.28 -12.52
C LEU A 63 -11.00 8.96 -13.99
N ALA A 64 -10.33 7.82 -14.25
CA ALA A 64 -10.08 7.31 -15.60
C ALA A 64 -11.28 6.56 -16.22
N LEU A 65 -12.38 6.36 -15.50
CA LEU A 65 -13.60 5.73 -16.03
C LEU A 65 -14.37 6.71 -16.91
N ASP A 66 -14.91 6.20 -18.01
CA ASP A 66 -15.91 6.95 -18.78
C ASP A 66 -17.19 7.16 -17.97
N ASP A 67 -18.03 8.08 -18.42
CA ASP A 67 -19.27 8.43 -17.72
C ASP A 67 -20.27 7.28 -17.63
N ALA A 68 -20.29 6.37 -18.60
CA ALA A 68 -21.18 5.21 -18.59
C ALA A 68 -20.74 4.19 -17.54
N ALA A 69 -19.45 3.86 -17.47
CA ALA A 69 -18.87 2.98 -16.45
C ALA A 69 -19.02 3.58 -15.05
N ARG A 70 -18.80 4.90 -14.91
CA ARG A 70 -18.96 5.61 -13.64
C ARG A 70 -20.41 5.58 -13.14
N ARG A 71 -21.41 5.78 -14.02
CA ARG A 71 -22.83 5.67 -13.67
C ARG A 71 -23.25 4.25 -13.29
N ARG A 72 -22.72 3.22 -13.96
CA ARG A 72 -23.00 1.82 -13.56
C ARG A 72 -22.44 1.50 -12.19
N GLY A 73 -21.31 2.11 -11.83
CA GLY A 73 -20.66 1.94 -10.54
C GLY A 73 -19.47 0.98 -10.55
N VAL A 74 -18.86 0.88 -9.40
CA VAL A 74 -17.63 0.10 -9.19
C VAL A 74 -17.81 -0.96 -8.13
N ILE A 75 -16.94 -1.97 -8.17
CA ILE A 75 -16.89 -3.04 -7.17
C ILE A 75 -15.44 -3.32 -6.79
N THR A 76 -15.22 -3.70 -5.53
CA THR A 76 -13.96 -4.28 -5.07
C THR A 76 -14.20 -5.31 -3.96
N PHE A 77 -13.19 -6.14 -3.71
CA PHE A 77 -13.18 -7.14 -2.63
C PHE A 77 -12.04 -6.85 -1.65
N SER A 78 -12.33 -6.13 -0.58
CA SER A 78 -11.36 -5.84 0.48
C SER A 78 -12.03 -5.29 1.74
N ALA A 79 -11.77 -5.91 2.88
CA ALA A 79 -12.20 -5.40 4.19
C ALA A 79 -11.26 -4.31 4.76
N GLY A 80 -10.09 -4.10 4.15
CA GLY A 80 -9.06 -3.18 4.67
C GLY A 80 -9.05 -1.82 3.96
N ASN A 81 -7.86 -1.23 3.91
CA ASN A 81 -7.60 0.10 3.36
C ASN A 81 -8.10 0.30 1.93
N HIS A 82 -8.09 -0.76 1.10
CA HIS A 82 -8.54 -0.65 -0.29
C HIS A 82 -10.06 -0.52 -0.40
N GLY A 83 -10.83 -1.30 0.36
CA GLY A 83 -12.31 -1.18 0.38
C GLY A 83 -12.75 0.21 0.80
N GLN A 84 -12.16 0.74 1.87
CA GLN A 84 -12.41 2.11 2.33
C GLN A 84 -11.99 3.16 1.28
N ALA A 85 -10.85 2.97 0.62
CA ALA A 85 -10.37 3.87 -0.42
C ALA A 85 -11.30 3.90 -1.65
N VAL A 86 -11.80 2.74 -2.10
CA VAL A 86 -12.77 2.67 -3.21
C VAL A 86 -14.09 3.32 -2.83
N ALA A 87 -14.58 3.09 -1.61
CA ALA A 87 -15.80 3.75 -1.10
C ALA A 87 -15.64 5.28 -1.08
N ALA A 88 -14.50 5.79 -0.60
CA ALA A 88 -14.20 7.22 -0.57
C ALA A 88 -14.07 7.81 -1.99
N ALA A 89 -13.32 7.15 -2.87
CA ALA A 89 -13.16 7.56 -4.26
C ALA A 89 -14.51 7.59 -5.00
N ALA A 90 -15.39 6.63 -4.73
CA ALA A 90 -16.74 6.59 -5.27
C ALA A 90 -17.56 7.81 -4.84
N LYS A 91 -17.52 8.16 -3.55
CA LYS A 91 -18.19 9.35 -3.03
C LYS A 91 -17.66 10.63 -3.68
N LEU A 92 -16.36 10.76 -3.84
CA LEU A 92 -15.71 11.93 -4.46
C LEU A 92 -16.05 12.08 -5.95
N THR A 93 -16.28 10.97 -6.66
CA THR A 93 -16.57 10.96 -8.11
C THR A 93 -18.06 10.83 -8.43
N GLY A 94 -18.92 10.70 -7.41
CA GLY A 94 -20.37 10.52 -7.58
C GLY A 94 -20.77 9.14 -8.15
N ALA A 95 -19.88 8.14 -8.08
CA ALA A 95 -20.15 6.79 -8.56
C ALA A 95 -20.75 5.91 -7.46
N PRO A 96 -21.67 4.98 -7.76
CA PRO A 96 -22.05 3.92 -6.84
C PRO A 96 -20.88 2.96 -6.59
N ALA A 97 -20.72 2.49 -5.34
CA ALA A 97 -19.70 1.50 -4.99
C ALA A 97 -20.30 0.31 -4.25
N THR A 98 -19.82 -0.88 -4.59
CA THR A 98 -20.10 -2.14 -3.90
C THR A 98 -18.80 -2.71 -3.35
N ILE A 99 -18.76 -2.99 -2.05
CA ILE A 99 -17.59 -3.56 -1.38
C ILE A 99 -17.92 -4.98 -0.90
N VAL A 100 -17.22 -5.97 -1.44
CA VAL A 100 -17.35 -7.37 -1.05
C VAL A 100 -16.45 -7.64 0.15
N LEU A 101 -17.04 -8.12 1.24
CA LEU A 101 -16.43 -8.26 2.56
C LEU A 101 -16.67 -9.67 3.12
N PRO A 102 -15.72 -10.29 3.81
CA PRO A 102 -16.01 -11.53 4.51
C PRO A 102 -16.99 -11.26 5.67
N GLU A 103 -17.84 -12.24 6.01
CA GLU A 103 -18.76 -12.14 7.16
C GLU A 103 -18.03 -11.86 8.47
N SER A 104 -16.78 -12.33 8.59
CA SER A 104 -15.90 -12.08 9.72
C SER A 104 -15.26 -10.68 9.75
N ALA A 105 -15.58 -9.79 8.78
CA ALA A 105 -14.99 -8.46 8.73
C ALA A 105 -15.30 -7.65 10.01
N PRO A 106 -14.30 -7.00 10.64
CA PRO A 106 -14.53 -6.16 11.82
C PRO A 106 -15.57 -5.07 11.56
N LYS A 107 -16.53 -4.92 12.48
CA LYS A 107 -17.63 -3.94 12.34
C LYS A 107 -17.16 -2.54 11.97
N ILE A 108 -16.09 -2.07 12.58
CA ILE A 108 -15.52 -0.74 12.30
C ILE A 108 -15.09 -0.58 10.84
N LYS A 109 -14.56 -1.63 10.20
CA LYS A 109 -14.15 -1.59 8.79
C LYS A 109 -15.36 -1.56 7.86
N VAL A 110 -16.43 -2.28 8.20
CA VAL A 110 -17.72 -2.25 7.49
C VAL A 110 -18.37 -0.87 7.61
N GLU A 111 -18.44 -0.33 8.83
CA GLU A 111 -19.02 0.99 9.10
C GLU A 111 -18.28 2.11 8.37
N ARG A 112 -16.97 2.06 8.27
CA ARG A 112 -16.17 3.02 7.49
C ARG A 112 -16.54 3.00 5.99
N CYS A 113 -16.72 1.82 5.39
CA CYS A 113 -17.16 1.72 4.00
C CYS A 113 -18.58 2.30 3.82
N ARG A 114 -19.50 1.99 4.74
CA ARG A 114 -20.87 2.51 4.72
C ARG A 114 -20.94 4.02 4.96
N TRP A 115 -20.09 4.54 5.82
CA TRP A 115 -19.99 5.99 6.08
C TRP A 115 -19.61 6.77 4.81
N TRP A 116 -18.79 6.18 3.95
CA TRP A 116 -18.48 6.71 2.62
C TRP A 116 -19.60 6.51 1.60
N GLY A 117 -20.71 5.84 1.96
CA GLY A 117 -21.88 5.62 1.10
C GLY A 117 -21.82 4.35 0.25
N ALA A 118 -20.87 3.45 0.47
CA ALA A 118 -20.78 2.21 -0.29
C ALA A 118 -21.81 1.16 0.18
N GLN A 119 -22.36 0.40 -0.77
CA GLN A 119 -23.06 -0.84 -0.48
C GLN A 119 -22.05 -1.93 -0.05
N THR A 120 -22.36 -2.66 1.00
CA THR A 120 -21.57 -3.79 1.48
C THR A 120 -22.26 -5.10 1.17
N VAL A 121 -21.53 -6.05 0.58
CA VAL A 121 -21.97 -7.42 0.29
C VAL A 121 -21.06 -8.36 1.08
N PHE A 122 -21.66 -9.33 1.76
CA PHE A 122 -20.91 -10.28 2.58
C PHE A 122 -20.79 -11.63 1.88
N TYR A 123 -19.69 -12.33 2.14
CA TYR A 123 -19.45 -13.69 1.68
C TYR A 123 -18.87 -14.55 2.81
N ASP A 124 -19.14 -15.85 2.77
CA ASP A 124 -18.54 -16.84 3.67
C ASP A 124 -17.21 -17.33 3.08
N PRO A 125 -16.04 -16.97 3.66
CA PRO A 125 -14.73 -17.41 3.13
C PRO A 125 -14.52 -18.93 3.14
N ALA A 126 -15.31 -19.68 3.91
CA ALA A 126 -15.24 -21.15 3.94
C ALA A 126 -15.95 -21.81 2.74
N ARG A 127 -16.81 -21.05 2.04
CA ARG A 127 -17.67 -21.58 0.97
C ARG A 127 -17.54 -20.85 -0.36
N GLU A 128 -17.08 -19.61 -0.34
CA GLU A 128 -17.09 -18.73 -1.51
C GLU A 128 -15.73 -18.07 -1.72
N ASP A 129 -15.33 -17.92 -2.97
CA ASP A 129 -14.20 -17.04 -3.34
C ASP A 129 -14.69 -15.61 -3.56
N ARG A 130 -14.00 -14.65 -2.95
CA ARG A 130 -14.34 -13.21 -3.02
C ARG A 130 -14.36 -12.66 -4.45
N SER A 131 -13.50 -13.20 -5.33
CA SER A 131 -13.41 -12.76 -6.72
C SER A 131 -14.59 -13.30 -7.54
N GLU A 132 -15.06 -14.51 -7.23
CA GLU A 132 -16.24 -15.09 -7.85
C GLU A 132 -17.50 -14.33 -7.43
N VAL A 133 -17.62 -13.99 -6.13
CA VAL A 133 -18.72 -13.15 -5.64
C VAL A 133 -18.73 -11.81 -6.37
N ALA A 134 -17.59 -11.14 -6.46
CA ALA A 134 -17.49 -9.88 -7.21
C ALA A 134 -17.82 -10.07 -8.69
N GLY A 135 -17.36 -11.18 -9.30
CA GLY A 135 -17.59 -11.55 -10.69
C GLY A 135 -19.07 -11.66 -11.04
N ARG A 136 -19.90 -12.22 -10.15
CA ARG A 136 -21.36 -12.27 -10.33
C ARG A 136 -21.96 -10.87 -10.49
N PHE A 137 -21.62 -9.93 -9.61
CA PHE A 137 -22.11 -8.55 -9.69
C PHE A 137 -21.59 -7.79 -10.92
N ILE A 138 -20.35 -8.08 -11.36
CA ILE A 138 -19.79 -7.52 -12.60
C ILE A 138 -20.63 -7.98 -13.81
N GLN A 139 -20.95 -9.27 -13.91
CA GLN A 139 -21.75 -9.82 -15.01
C GLN A 139 -23.18 -9.32 -14.98
N GLU A 140 -23.84 -9.29 -13.82
CA GLU A 140 -25.24 -8.94 -13.67
C GLU A 140 -25.51 -7.43 -13.84
N ARG A 141 -24.61 -6.57 -13.33
CA ARG A 141 -24.82 -5.12 -13.21
C ARG A 141 -23.86 -4.29 -14.06
N GLY A 142 -22.89 -4.91 -14.72
CA GLY A 142 -21.88 -4.21 -15.52
C GLY A 142 -20.94 -3.34 -14.66
N LEU A 143 -20.71 -3.69 -13.39
CA LEU A 143 -19.84 -2.95 -12.50
C LEU A 143 -18.38 -3.03 -12.95
N THR A 144 -17.61 -1.97 -12.72
CA THR A 144 -16.18 -1.98 -13.00
C THR A 144 -15.40 -2.40 -11.77
N LEU A 145 -14.56 -3.43 -11.89
CA LEU A 145 -13.64 -3.84 -10.82
C LEU A 145 -12.53 -2.80 -10.64
N ILE A 146 -12.39 -2.31 -9.41
CA ILE A 146 -11.19 -1.57 -8.98
C ILE A 146 -10.30 -2.55 -8.23
N HIS A 147 -9.31 -3.10 -8.95
CA HIS A 147 -8.43 -4.14 -8.39
C HIS A 147 -7.48 -3.55 -7.34
N PRO A 148 -7.20 -4.21 -6.20
CA PRO A 148 -6.43 -3.63 -5.09
C PRO A 148 -4.95 -3.34 -5.40
N PHE A 149 -4.37 -3.89 -6.48
CA PHE A 149 -2.96 -3.71 -6.84
C PHE A 149 -2.60 -4.07 -8.29
N ASP A 150 -3.32 -4.97 -8.96
CA ASP A 150 -2.98 -5.49 -10.31
C ASP A 150 -3.80 -4.77 -11.40
N ASP A 151 -3.68 -3.45 -11.43
CA ASP A 151 -4.28 -2.54 -12.40
C ASP A 151 -3.33 -1.35 -12.58
N LEU A 152 -2.92 -1.07 -13.82
CA LEU A 152 -1.96 0.00 -14.12
C LEU A 152 -2.42 1.38 -13.64
N ARG A 153 -3.72 1.65 -13.67
CA ARG A 153 -4.30 2.91 -13.17
C ARG A 153 -4.14 3.02 -11.66
N VAL A 154 -4.37 1.90 -10.94
CA VAL A 154 -4.15 1.81 -9.49
C VAL A 154 -2.66 1.94 -9.18
N MET A 155 -1.79 1.20 -9.87
CA MET A 155 -0.33 1.27 -9.70
C MET A 155 0.20 2.69 -9.95
N ALA A 156 -0.28 3.36 -10.99
CA ALA A 156 0.11 4.74 -11.32
C ALA A 156 -0.28 5.72 -10.20
N GLY A 157 -1.50 5.62 -9.68
CA GLY A 157 -1.94 6.41 -8.53
C GLY A 157 -1.07 6.17 -7.30
N GLN A 158 -0.72 4.91 -6.99
CA GLN A 158 0.18 4.58 -5.89
C GLN A 158 1.60 5.11 -6.11
N GLY A 159 2.06 5.17 -7.35
CA GLY A 159 3.37 5.70 -7.74
C GLY A 159 3.53 7.19 -7.41
N THR A 160 2.44 7.94 -7.26
CA THR A 160 2.49 9.35 -6.83
C THR A 160 3.11 9.52 -5.45
N VAL A 161 3.05 8.50 -4.58
CA VAL A 161 3.81 8.46 -3.32
C VAL A 161 5.31 8.61 -3.59
N GLY A 162 5.83 7.86 -4.55
CA GLY A 162 7.25 7.93 -4.95
C GLY A 162 7.62 9.28 -5.55
N LEU A 163 6.77 9.87 -6.41
CA LEU A 163 7.00 11.22 -6.95
C LEU A 163 7.11 12.28 -5.86
N GLU A 164 6.21 12.24 -4.87
CA GLU A 164 6.25 13.15 -3.75
C GLU A 164 7.53 12.96 -2.91
N CYS A 165 7.93 11.69 -2.66
CA CYS A 165 9.19 11.39 -1.97
C CYS A 165 10.39 12.00 -2.70
N VAL A 166 10.47 11.81 -4.03
CA VAL A 166 11.55 12.36 -4.86
C VAL A 166 11.60 13.88 -4.77
N ALA A 167 10.44 14.55 -4.90
CA ALA A 167 10.36 16.01 -4.79
C ALA A 167 10.83 16.50 -3.41
N GLN A 168 10.27 15.92 -2.33
CA GLN A 168 10.55 16.32 -0.95
C GLN A 168 12.00 16.02 -0.51
N LEU A 169 12.63 14.96 -1.03
CA LEU A 169 14.05 14.68 -0.79
C LEU A 169 14.95 15.65 -1.57
N ARG A 170 14.61 15.98 -2.82
CA ARG A 170 15.33 16.97 -3.62
C ARG A 170 15.31 18.36 -2.97
N GLU A 171 14.17 18.79 -2.43
CA GLU A 171 14.05 20.05 -1.67
C GLU A 171 15.00 20.10 -0.45
N ARG A 172 15.33 18.94 0.13
CA ARG A 172 16.28 18.78 1.24
C ARG A 172 17.73 18.53 0.80
N ASN A 173 18.00 18.47 -0.52
CA ASN A 173 19.29 18.07 -1.09
C ASN A 173 19.72 16.66 -0.64
N VAL A 174 18.77 15.74 -0.51
CA VAL A 174 19.01 14.36 -0.09
C VAL A 174 18.78 13.42 -1.27
N VAL A 175 19.75 12.53 -1.50
CA VAL A 175 19.60 11.33 -2.33
C VAL A 175 19.58 10.14 -1.39
N PRO A 176 18.55 9.31 -1.39
CA PRO A 176 18.50 8.15 -0.51
C PRO A 176 19.49 7.08 -0.98
N ASP A 177 20.10 6.38 -0.04
CA ASP A 177 20.99 5.24 -0.31
C ASP A 177 20.19 3.93 -0.43
N ALA A 178 18.96 3.91 0.09
CA ALA A 178 18.01 2.79 -0.04
C ALA A 178 16.56 3.27 0.14
N VAL A 179 15.62 2.48 -0.41
CA VAL A 179 14.17 2.65 -0.22
C VAL A 179 13.56 1.37 0.34
N VAL A 180 12.75 1.48 1.39
CA VAL A 180 12.03 0.34 2.01
C VAL A 180 10.53 0.54 1.87
N VAL A 181 9.83 -0.44 1.31
CA VAL A 181 8.39 -0.36 1.02
C VAL A 181 7.67 -1.62 1.49
N ASN A 182 6.58 -1.44 2.23
CA ASN A 182 5.69 -2.54 2.60
C ASN A 182 5.04 -3.15 1.36
N CYS A 183 5.02 -4.47 1.25
CA CYS A 183 4.60 -5.14 0.04
C CYS A 183 3.65 -6.31 0.31
N SER A 184 2.49 -6.28 -0.34
CA SER A 184 1.57 -7.42 -0.48
C SER A 184 1.46 -7.82 -1.94
N GLY A 185 0.47 -7.32 -2.68
CA GLY A 185 0.31 -7.58 -4.12
C GLY A 185 1.26 -6.81 -5.04
N GLY A 186 1.95 -5.78 -4.53
CA GLY A 186 3.03 -5.07 -5.22
C GLY A 186 2.67 -3.73 -5.87
N GLY A 187 1.40 -3.32 -5.86
CA GLY A 187 0.98 -2.08 -6.54
C GLY A 187 1.66 -0.80 -6.01
N LEU A 188 1.85 -0.67 -4.69
CA LEU A 188 2.59 0.44 -4.09
C LEU A 188 4.08 0.37 -4.45
N ALA A 189 4.68 -0.80 -4.21
CA ALA A 189 6.11 -1.01 -4.39
C ALA A 189 6.55 -0.77 -5.84
N SER A 190 5.82 -1.31 -6.82
CA SER A 190 6.09 -1.08 -8.24
C SER A 190 5.94 0.39 -8.64
N GLY A 191 4.93 1.09 -8.10
CA GLY A 191 4.74 2.52 -8.32
C GLY A 191 5.88 3.36 -7.75
N VAL A 192 6.23 3.14 -6.48
CA VAL A 192 7.35 3.83 -5.81
C VAL A 192 8.67 3.56 -6.52
N LEU A 193 8.94 2.29 -6.86
CA LEU A 193 10.14 1.90 -7.59
C LEU A 193 10.26 2.65 -8.91
N THR A 194 9.17 2.72 -9.71
CA THR A 194 9.17 3.41 -10.99
C THR A 194 9.53 4.90 -10.84
N ALA A 195 8.97 5.58 -9.85
CA ALA A 195 9.26 6.99 -9.59
C ALA A 195 10.69 7.22 -9.07
N VAL A 196 11.17 6.35 -8.18
CA VAL A 196 12.53 6.44 -7.62
C VAL A 196 13.57 6.17 -8.70
N ARG A 197 13.38 5.16 -9.56
CA ARG A 197 14.30 4.80 -10.64
C ARG A 197 14.42 5.89 -11.72
N ASP A 198 13.34 6.61 -11.99
CA ASP A 198 13.41 7.77 -12.89
C ASP A 198 14.30 8.89 -12.34
N ALA A 199 14.33 9.04 -11.02
CA ALA A 199 15.13 10.06 -10.37
C ALA A 199 16.57 9.62 -10.05
N TRP A 200 16.74 8.36 -9.63
CA TRP A 200 17.97 7.76 -9.13
C TRP A 200 18.05 6.28 -9.52
N ALA A 201 18.69 6.01 -10.66
CA ALA A 201 18.68 4.71 -11.34
C ALA A 201 19.20 3.53 -10.49
N ASP A 202 20.16 3.75 -9.59
CA ASP A 202 20.87 2.68 -8.90
C ASP A 202 20.44 2.46 -7.43
N VAL A 203 19.50 3.28 -6.91
CA VAL A 203 19.04 3.17 -5.52
C VAL A 203 18.32 1.84 -5.28
N PRO A 204 18.80 0.94 -4.38
CA PRO A 204 18.17 -0.34 -4.11
C PRO A 204 16.80 -0.18 -3.43
N LEU A 205 15.84 -1.05 -3.78
CA LEU A 205 14.53 -1.14 -3.16
C LEU A 205 14.43 -2.44 -2.34
N TYR A 206 13.94 -2.31 -1.11
CA TYR A 206 13.67 -3.44 -0.22
C TYR A 206 12.16 -3.56 0.00
N LEU A 207 11.59 -4.66 -0.48
CA LEU A 207 10.20 -5.02 -0.24
C LEU A 207 10.09 -5.66 1.15
N THR A 208 9.09 -5.30 1.93
CA THR A 208 8.84 -5.92 3.22
C THR A 208 7.54 -6.70 3.21
N GLU A 209 7.61 -7.98 3.52
CA GLU A 209 6.51 -8.94 3.60
C GLU A 209 6.26 -9.38 5.04
N ALA A 210 5.12 -10.06 5.28
CA ALA A 210 4.88 -10.76 6.53
C ALA A 210 5.68 -12.07 6.58
N ALA A 211 6.36 -12.34 7.69
CA ALA A 211 7.07 -13.58 7.92
C ALA A 211 6.09 -14.77 7.92
N GLY A 212 6.43 -15.82 7.20
CA GLY A 212 5.55 -16.96 6.92
C GLY A 212 4.72 -16.81 5.63
N LEU A 213 4.83 -15.65 4.94
CA LEU A 213 4.12 -15.38 3.68
C LEU A 213 5.07 -14.88 2.57
N GLU A 214 6.31 -15.31 2.56
CA GLU A 214 7.40 -14.84 1.68
C GLU A 214 7.13 -15.16 0.20
N LYS A 215 6.12 -14.50 -0.40
CA LYS A 215 5.75 -14.66 -1.81
C LYS A 215 6.58 -13.81 -2.76
N TRP A 216 7.01 -12.61 -2.36
CA TRP A 216 7.87 -11.77 -3.18
C TRP A 216 9.30 -12.29 -3.24
N GLN A 217 9.82 -12.80 -2.12
CA GLN A 217 11.13 -13.46 -2.11
C GLN A 217 11.16 -14.62 -3.14
N SER A 218 10.11 -15.44 -3.16
CA SER A 218 9.96 -16.53 -4.13
C SER A 218 9.75 -15.98 -5.55
N ALA A 219 8.86 -15.00 -5.74
CA ALA A 219 8.55 -14.43 -7.06
C ALA A 219 9.76 -13.75 -7.73
N LEU A 220 10.64 -13.11 -6.96
CA LEU A 220 11.88 -12.52 -7.47
C LEU A 220 12.86 -13.59 -7.96
N GLN A 221 12.90 -14.76 -7.31
CA GLN A 221 13.76 -15.90 -7.70
C GLN A 221 13.17 -16.64 -8.91
N THR A 222 11.90 -17.00 -8.85
CA THR A 222 11.22 -17.79 -9.89
C THR A 222 10.85 -16.96 -11.12
N ARG A 223 10.78 -15.63 -10.98
CA ARG A 223 10.29 -14.65 -11.97
C ARG A 223 8.84 -14.92 -12.40
N GLN A 224 8.05 -15.56 -11.53
CA GLN A 224 6.64 -15.88 -11.75
C GLN A 224 5.78 -15.33 -10.60
N PRO A 225 4.51 -14.95 -10.86
CA PRO A 225 3.58 -14.60 -9.80
C PRO A 225 3.42 -15.77 -8.81
N GLU A 226 3.46 -15.45 -7.53
CA GLU A 226 3.36 -16.43 -6.46
C GLU A 226 2.05 -16.27 -5.67
N GLN A 227 1.57 -17.38 -5.16
CA GLN A 227 0.42 -17.42 -4.25
C GLN A 227 0.79 -18.20 -2.98
N ARG A 228 0.27 -17.71 -1.85
CA ARG A 228 0.41 -18.34 -0.52
C ARG A 228 -0.93 -18.28 0.20
N GLN A 229 -1.14 -19.18 1.13
CA GLN A 229 -2.28 -19.08 2.04
C GLN A 229 -2.06 -17.91 2.99
N PRO A 230 -3.05 -17.01 3.16
CA PRO A 230 -2.95 -15.95 4.15
C PRO A 230 -2.70 -16.51 5.55
N LEU A 231 -1.93 -15.77 6.35
CA LEU A 231 -1.69 -16.12 7.74
C LEU A 231 -2.98 -15.96 8.54
N THR A 232 -3.21 -16.85 9.50
CA THR A 232 -4.20 -16.66 10.56
C THR A 232 -3.55 -15.89 11.71
N ASP A 233 -4.33 -15.14 12.48
CA ASP A 233 -3.91 -14.49 13.74
C ASP A 233 -2.70 -13.55 13.64
N THR A 234 -2.45 -12.92 12.48
CA THR A 234 -1.41 -11.90 12.32
C THR A 234 -1.95 -10.48 12.46
N VAL A 235 -1.14 -9.58 13.04
CA VAL A 235 -1.42 -8.13 13.04
C VAL A 235 -1.05 -7.43 11.72
N LEU A 236 -0.40 -8.14 10.81
CA LEU A 236 0.06 -7.63 9.52
C LEU A 236 -1.01 -7.72 8.42
N ASP A 237 -2.29 -7.55 8.77
CA ASP A 237 -3.46 -7.76 7.89
C ASP A 237 -3.38 -6.99 6.55
N GLY A 238 -2.81 -5.78 6.56
CA GLY A 238 -2.65 -4.95 5.36
C GLY A 238 -1.66 -5.50 4.32
N ILE A 239 -0.76 -6.40 4.71
CA ILE A 239 0.19 -7.08 3.81
C ILE A 239 0.00 -8.61 3.76
N ASN A 240 -1.09 -9.11 4.36
CA ASN A 240 -1.46 -10.54 4.40
C ASN A 240 -2.25 -11.01 3.15
N GLY A 241 -2.12 -10.32 2.02
CA GLY A 241 -2.78 -10.72 0.78
C GLY A 241 -2.12 -11.97 0.15
N PRO A 242 -2.91 -12.88 -0.46
CA PRO A 242 -2.42 -14.20 -0.88
C PRO A 242 -1.48 -14.18 -2.09
N SER A 243 -1.53 -13.16 -2.95
CA SER A 243 -0.89 -13.21 -4.27
C SER A 243 0.01 -12.03 -4.57
N VAL A 244 1.00 -12.27 -5.41
CA VAL A 244 1.78 -11.26 -6.14
C VAL A 244 1.04 -10.92 -7.45
N GLY A 245 0.86 -9.64 -7.75
CA GLY A 245 0.25 -9.20 -9.00
C GLY A 245 1.17 -9.41 -10.21
N ALA A 246 0.60 -9.76 -11.34
CA ALA A 246 1.35 -10.00 -12.57
C ALA A 246 2.00 -8.69 -13.10
N ALA A 247 1.24 -7.60 -13.21
CA ALA A 247 1.74 -6.32 -13.66
C ALA A 247 2.76 -5.69 -12.66
N PRO A 248 2.52 -5.70 -11.32
CA PRO A 248 3.54 -5.33 -10.35
C PRO A 248 4.84 -6.11 -10.47
N LEU A 249 4.78 -7.45 -10.57
CA LEU A 249 5.97 -8.28 -10.71
C LEU A 249 6.74 -7.94 -11.98
N GLN A 250 6.06 -7.85 -13.12
CA GLN A 250 6.70 -7.49 -14.38
C GLN A 250 7.42 -6.14 -14.28
N THR A 251 6.78 -5.14 -13.64
CA THR A 251 7.38 -3.81 -13.43
C THR A 251 8.63 -3.91 -12.56
N VAL A 252 8.58 -4.66 -11.46
CA VAL A 252 9.70 -4.85 -10.53
C VAL A 252 10.87 -5.57 -11.20
N LEU A 253 10.59 -6.66 -11.92
CA LEU A 253 11.62 -7.45 -12.61
C LEU A 253 12.32 -6.68 -13.74
N ALA A 254 11.60 -5.77 -14.42
CA ALA A 254 12.17 -4.95 -15.49
C ALA A 254 13.17 -3.92 -14.95
N GLN A 255 13.04 -3.49 -13.71
CA GLN A 255 13.87 -2.44 -13.14
C GLN A 255 15.06 -2.94 -12.32
N GLY A 256 15.01 -4.18 -11.81
CA GLY A 256 16.11 -4.80 -11.06
C GLY A 256 16.45 -4.11 -9.73
N HIS A 257 17.53 -4.54 -9.09
CA HIS A 257 18.03 -4.03 -7.79
C HIS A 257 16.95 -4.01 -6.70
N VAL A 258 16.14 -5.08 -6.63
CA VAL A 258 15.06 -5.25 -5.66
C VAL A 258 15.35 -6.47 -4.79
N HIS A 259 15.21 -6.28 -3.50
CA HIS A 259 15.38 -7.30 -2.47
C HIS A 259 14.06 -7.47 -1.71
N ALA A 260 13.87 -8.62 -1.08
CA ALA A 260 12.71 -8.86 -0.23
C ALA A 260 13.16 -9.28 1.18
N TRP A 261 12.54 -8.66 2.19
CA TRP A 261 12.68 -8.99 3.60
C TRP A 261 11.33 -9.39 4.18
N SER A 262 11.36 -10.14 5.27
CA SER A 262 10.15 -10.46 6.01
C SER A 262 10.25 -10.01 7.47
N VAL A 263 9.11 -9.66 8.06
CA VAL A 263 9.00 -9.26 9.47
C VAL A 263 7.82 -9.96 10.14
N GLY A 264 8.00 -10.31 11.41
CA GLY A 264 6.95 -10.87 12.24
C GLY A 264 6.17 -9.81 13.03
N ASP A 265 5.09 -10.25 13.67
CA ASP A 265 4.19 -9.42 14.44
C ASP A 265 4.89 -8.58 15.52
N ALA A 266 5.78 -9.19 16.31
CA ALA A 266 6.51 -8.49 17.37
C ALA A 266 7.38 -7.33 16.83
N GLN A 267 8.06 -7.56 15.69
CA GLN A 267 8.86 -6.52 15.03
C GLN A 267 7.97 -5.38 14.51
N ALA A 268 6.84 -5.70 13.91
CA ALA A 268 5.89 -4.71 13.41
C ALA A 268 5.29 -3.87 14.54
N LEU A 269 4.91 -4.48 15.66
CA LEU A 269 4.43 -3.77 16.85
C LEU A 269 5.50 -2.85 17.43
N GLY A 270 6.75 -3.31 17.54
CA GLY A 270 7.87 -2.45 17.96
C GLY A 270 8.07 -1.25 17.04
N ALA A 271 7.92 -1.42 15.72
CA ALA A 271 8.02 -0.31 14.76
C ALA A 271 6.84 0.66 14.85
N VAL A 272 5.63 0.21 15.17
CA VAL A 272 4.49 1.10 15.48
C VAL A 272 4.83 1.99 16.67
N ARG A 273 5.41 1.44 17.74
CA ARG A 273 5.87 2.21 18.89
C ARG A 273 6.94 3.22 18.51
N LEU A 274 7.97 2.83 17.76
CA LEU A 274 9.03 3.74 17.30
C LEU A 274 8.46 4.92 16.49
N ALA A 275 7.52 4.67 15.58
CA ALA A 275 6.86 5.73 14.82
C ALA A 275 6.08 6.69 15.72
N PHE A 276 5.38 6.19 16.72
CA PHE A 276 4.67 7.01 17.70
C PHE A 276 5.62 7.82 18.59
N GLU A 277 6.65 7.19 19.15
CA GLU A 277 7.57 7.83 20.09
C GLU A 277 8.47 8.88 19.42
N HIS A 278 8.93 8.64 18.20
CA HIS A 278 9.90 9.52 17.54
C HIS A 278 9.26 10.49 16.53
N LEU A 279 8.24 10.03 15.77
CA LEU A 279 7.61 10.83 14.71
C LEU A 279 6.25 11.41 15.10
N LYS A 280 5.68 10.99 16.22
CA LYS A 280 4.34 11.39 16.70
C LYS A 280 3.20 11.05 15.71
N ILE A 281 3.36 9.99 14.95
CA ILE A 281 2.34 9.48 14.04
C ILE A 281 1.86 8.10 14.47
N VAL A 282 0.64 7.76 14.08
CA VAL A 282 0.07 6.43 14.28
C VAL A 282 0.18 5.64 12.98
N LEU A 283 0.96 4.56 12.99
CA LEU A 283 1.00 3.58 11.91
C LEU A 283 0.23 2.31 12.33
N GLU A 284 -0.42 1.66 11.38
CA GLU A 284 -0.85 0.27 11.55
C GLU A 284 0.35 -0.67 11.42
N PRO A 285 0.34 -1.89 11.99
CA PRO A 285 1.48 -2.81 11.91
C PRO A 285 1.96 -3.07 10.48
N ALA A 286 1.04 -3.30 9.55
CA ALA A 286 1.35 -3.42 8.13
C ALA A 286 1.96 -2.14 7.53
N GLY A 287 1.52 -0.96 8.01
CA GLY A 287 2.06 0.34 7.62
C GLY A 287 3.47 0.59 8.15
N ALA A 288 3.81 0.02 9.29
CA ALA A 288 5.11 0.12 9.94
C ALA A 288 6.11 -0.98 9.54
N ALA A 289 5.68 -1.98 8.74
CA ALA A 289 6.51 -3.15 8.41
C ALA A 289 7.86 -2.78 7.78
N GLY A 290 7.91 -1.76 6.91
CA GLY A 290 9.17 -1.28 6.34
C GLY A 290 10.13 -0.71 7.39
N LEU A 291 9.60 0.01 8.39
CA LEU A 291 10.39 0.51 9.51
C LEU A 291 10.90 -0.64 10.39
N ALA A 292 10.08 -1.68 10.60
CA ALA A 292 10.47 -2.90 11.30
C ALA A 292 11.60 -3.65 10.59
N ALA A 293 11.50 -3.78 9.26
CA ALA A 293 12.53 -4.43 8.45
C ALA A 293 13.86 -3.65 8.48
N LEU A 294 13.80 -2.33 8.37
CA LEU A 294 14.98 -1.49 8.50
C LEU A 294 15.61 -1.63 9.90
N TRP A 295 14.79 -1.63 10.96
CA TRP A 295 15.29 -1.84 12.33
C TRP A 295 16.03 -3.16 12.49
N ALA A 296 15.47 -4.25 11.96
CA ALA A 296 16.08 -5.58 12.03
C ALA A 296 17.43 -5.66 11.27
N ASN A 297 17.62 -4.82 10.26
CA ASN A 297 18.80 -4.80 9.40
C ASN A 297 19.67 -3.53 9.57
N LYS A 298 19.43 -2.72 10.59
CA LYS A 298 20.01 -1.37 10.75
C LYS A 298 21.53 -1.30 10.66
N ALA A 299 22.22 -2.34 11.09
CA ALA A 299 23.68 -2.39 11.03
C ALA A 299 24.24 -2.27 9.60
N ALA A 300 23.50 -2.77 8.60
CA ALA A 300 23.88 -2.66 7.18
C ALA A 300 23.70 -1.24 6.61
N PHE A 301 22.99 -0.36 7.31
CA PHE A 301 22.65 1.01 6.85
C PHE A 301 23.31 2.10 7.69
N THR A 302 24.24 1.77 8.55
CA THR A 302 24.94 2.75 9.41
C THR A 302 25.50 3.92 8.58
N GLY A 303 25.14 5.14 8.96
CA GLY A 303 25.53 6.39 8.28
C GLY A 303 24.86 6.66 6.94
N GLN A 304 23.96 5.79 6.48
CA GLN A 304 23.21 5.94 5.23
C GLN A 304 21.93 6.77 5.42
N ARG A 305 21.27 7.11 4.30
CA ARG A 305 20.00 7.83 4.22
C ARG A 305 18.96 6.87 3.65
N VAL A 306 17.97 6.49 4.45
CA VAL A 306 16.98 5.48 4.06
C VAL A 306 15.60 6.11 3.99
N LEU A 307 14.93 5.97 2.83
CA LEU A 307 13.53 6.32 2.65
C LEU A 307 12.67 5.11 3.04
N VAL A 308 11.70 5.31 3.93
CA VAL A 308 10.72 4.28 4.34
C VAL A 308 9.31 4.77 4.05
N ILE A 309 8.45 3.91 3.51
CA ILE A 309 7.05 4.25 3.27
C ILE A 309 6.20 3.77 4.45
N GLY A 310 5.72 4.72 5.27
CA GLY A 310 4.73 4.50 6.33
C GLY A 310 3.32 4.46 5.72
N SER A 311 2.91 3.31 5.21
CA SER A 311 1.89 3.18 4.18
C SER A 311 0.43 3.37 4.66
N GLY A 312 0.16 3.29 5.96
CA GLY A 312 -1.17 3.48 6.54
C GLY A 312 -1.19 3.47 8.06
N GLY A 313 -2.27 4.00 8.64
CA GLY A 313 -2.47 4.16 10.07
C GLY A 313 -3.82 3.65 10.58
N ASN A 314 -4.56 2.86 9.80
CA ASN A 314 -5.88 2.36 10.17
C ASN A 314 -5.79 1.16 11.14
N VAL A 315 -5.17 1.38 12.30
CA VAL A 315 -4.97 0.38 13.34
C VAL A 315 -6.18 0.30 14.27
N ASP A 316 -6.45 -0.91 14.79
CA ASP A 316 -7.37 -1.11 15.90
C ASP A 316 -6.78 -0.58 17.20
N ALA A 317 -7.62 0.03 18.07
CA ALA A 317 -7.15 0.64 19.31
C ALA A 317 -6.48 -0.37 20.26
N GLY A 318 -6.98 -1.62 20.33
CA GLY A 318 -6.39 -2.68 21.13
C GLY A 318 -5.04 -3.12 20.61
N VAL A 319 -4.87 -3.22 19.27
CA VAL A 319 -3.59 -3.52 18.63
C VAL A 319 -2.59 -2.39 18.87
N PHE A 320 -3.03 -1.14 18.76
CA PHE A 320 -2.17 0.02 19.03
C PHE A 320 -1.73 0.07 20.50
N ALA A 321 -2.66 -0.14 21.46
CA ALA A 321 -2.32 -0.21 22.89
C ALA A 321 -1.29 -1.32 23.17
N ARG A 322 -1.46 -2.50 22.56
CA ARG A 322 -0.48 -3.59 22.65
C ARG A 322 0.89 -3.16 22.12
N ALA A 323 0.96 -2.46 20.99
CA ALA A 323 2.22 -1.98 20.44
C ALA A 323 2.98 -1.03 21.37
N LEU A 324 2.26 -0.22 22.15
CA LEU A 324 2.88 0.73 23.10
C LEU A 324 3.44 0.05 24.37
N THR A 325 3.03 -1.18 24.65
CA THR A 325 3.45 -1.95 25.84
C THR A 325 4.42 -3.09 25.52
N THR A 326 4.67 -3.33 24.24
CA THR A 326 5.69 -4.28 23.72
C THR A 326 7.04 -3.60 23.57
#